data_4253afbea2b527295da4a8d332592a22
#
_entry.id   4253afbea2b527295da4a8d332592a22
#
_cell.length_a   1.000
_cell.length_b   1.000
_cell.length_c   1.000
_cell.angle_alpha   90.00
_cell.angle_beta   90.00
_cell.angle_gamma   90.00
#
_symmetry.space_group_name_H-M   'P 1'
#
loop_
_entity.id
_entity.type
_entity.pdbx_description
1 polymer ?
#
loop_
_entity_poly.entity_id
_entity_poly.type
_entity_poly.pdbx_seq_one_letter_code
_entity_poly.pdbx_strand_id
1 'polypeptide(L)'
;YLRTAYSVDPRGWAKFDYVRMPEYRWGILLAPQEENRVIPFGEDYGKPAWQEVPGEHRAMLRRLIVIQGDTEPASVEQQRHLGKTAPSLYDMRNLFQVNVEEGRHLWAMVYLLQKYFGRDGREEADDLLRRRSGDADSPRMLGAFNEATPDWLSFFMFTYFTDRDGKMQLHSLAQSGFDPLSRTCRFMLTEEAHHMFVGETGITRVVQRTCDAMNEAGITDPNDIAR
;
A
#
# COMPACT_ATOMS: atom_id res chain seq x y z
N TYR A 1 -20.08 3.74 -6.91
CA TYR A 1 -21.09 2.70 -7.17
C TYR A 1 -21.83 2.32 -5.89
N LEU A 2 -21.17 1.86 -4.84
CA LEU A 2 -21.82 1.48 -3.56
C LEU A 2 -22.54 2.64 -2.89
N ARG A 3 -22.00 3.84 -2.96
CA ARG A 3 -22.64 5.06 -2.47
C ARG A 3 -23.93 5.37 -3.24
N THR A 4 -23.92 5.18 -4.55
CA THR A 4 -25.10 5.33 -5.40
C THR A 4 -26.16 4.30 -5.05
N ALA A 5 -25.77 3.03 -4.88
CA ALA A 5 -26.68 1.97 -4.49
C ALA A 5 -27.33 2.26 -3.11
N TYR A 6 -26.57 2.75 -2.16
CA TYR A 6 -27.11 3.17 -0.85
C TYR A 6 -28.09 4.36 -0.96
N SER A 7 -27.78 5.33 -1.81
CA SER A 7 -28.65 6.50 -2.02
C SER A 7 -29.97 6.15 -2.72
N VAL A 8 -29.93 5.16 -3.62
CA VAL A 8 -31.09 4.69 -4.38
C VAL A 8 -31.96 3.73 -3.54
N ASP A 9 -31.35 2.88 -2.76
CA ASP A 9 -32.04 1.95 -1.87
C ASP A 9 -31.60 2.09 -0.42
N PRO A 10 -32.17 3.03 0.34
CA PRO A 10 -31.84 3.23 1.73
C PRO A 10 -32.23 2.08 2.66
N ARG A 11 -33.04 1.13 2.22
CA ARG A 11 -33.38 -0.12 2.95
C ARG A 11 -32.61 -1.32 2.45
N GLY A 12 -31.76 -1.13 1.43
CA GLY A 12 -30.99 -2.19 0.82
C GLY A 12 -29.91 -2.75 1.74
N TRP A 13 -29.23 -3.75 1.24
CA TRP A 13 -28.18 -4.50 1.95
C TRP A 13 -27.06 -3.62 2.53
N ALA A 14 -26.82 -2.46 1.97
CA ALA A 14 -25.79 -1.52 2.45
C ALA A 14 -26.09 -0.91 3.84
N LYS A 15 -27.30 -1.07 4.36
CA LYS A 15 -27.70 -0.64 5.71
C LYS A 15 -27.47 -1.65 6.82
N PHE A 16 -27.10 -2.86 6.51
CA PHE A 16 -26.78 -3.84 7.52
C PHE A 16 -25.52 -3.44 8.30
N ASP A 17 -25.52 -3.54 9.62
CA ASP A 17 -24.41 -3.11 10.49
C ASP A 17 -23.08 -3.80 10.17
N TYR A 18 -23.12 -5.02 9.64
CA TYR A 18 -21.95 -5.75 9.19
C TYR A 18 -21.41 -5.31 7.81
N VAL A 19 -22.18 -4.53 7.04
CA VAL A 19 -21.78 -3.98 5.75
C VAL A 19 -21.36 -2.54 5.95
N ARG A 20 -20.09 -2.32 6.23
CA ARG A 20 -19.53 -0.97 6.25
C ARG A 20 -19.19 -0.53 4.85
N MET A 21 -19.64 0.65 4.48
CA MET A 21 -19.24 1.31 3.24
C MET A 21 -17.77 1.71 3.37
N PRO A 22 -16.89 1.28 2.46
CA PRO A 22 -15.53 1.77 2.48
C PRO A 22 -15.50 3.28 2.22
N GLU A 23 -14.74 4.01 3.02
CA GLU A 23 -14.43 5.40 2.73
C GLU A 23 -13.36 5.46 1.65
N TYR A 24 -13.78 5.59 0.40
CA TYR A 24 -12.85 5.87 -0.67
C TYR A 24 -12.44 7.34 -0.59
N ARG A 25 -11.27 7.59 -0.06
CA ARG A 25 -10.67 8.92 -0.04
C ARG A 25 -9.87 9.11 -1.31
N TRP A 26 -10.21 10.13 -2.06
CA TRP A 26 -9.48 10.51 -3.26
C TRP A 26 -8.59 11.70 -2.97
N GLY A 27 -7.41 11.71 -3.57
CA GLY A 27 -6.46 12.81 -3.44
C GLY A 27 -5.30 12.50 -2.49
N ILE A 28 -4.38 13.45 -2.44
CA ILE A 28 -3.17 13.35 -1.65
C ILE A 28 -3.49 13.80 -0.23
N LEU A 29 -3.17 12.95 0.73
CA LEU A 29 -3.38 13.21 2.15
C LEU A 29 -2.05 13.11 2.89
N LEU A 30 -1.83 14.08 3.77
CA LEU A 30 -0.69 14.11 4.68
C LEU A 30 -1.22 14.21 6.11
N ALA A 31 -0.49 13.64 7.05
CA ALA A 31 -0.78 13.85 8.47
C ALA A 31 -0.73 15.35 8.82
N PRO A 32 -1.45 15.81 9.83
CA PRO A 32 -1.39 17.20 10.28
C PRO A 32 0.04 17.64 10.58
N GLN A 33 0.34 18.91 10.27
CA GLN A 33 1.61 19.51 10.64
C GLN A 33 1.66 19.71 12.16
N GLU A 34 2.77 19.29 12.77
CA GLU A 34 3.06 19.53 14.17
C GLU A 34 3.84 20.83 14.30
N GLU A 35 3.33 21.75 15.12
CA GLU A 35 4.07 22.95 15.48
C GLU A 35 5.33 22.55 16.25
N ASN A 36 6.45 23.17 15.92
CA ASN A 36 7.75 22.95 16.58
C ASN A 36 8.30 21.51 16.48
N ARG A 37 7.91 20.76 15.45
CA ARG A 37 8.53 19.46 15.20
C ARG A 37 10.03 19.61 15.02
N VAL A 38 10.81 18.81 15.74
CA VAL A 38 12.28 18.75 15.64
C VAL A 38 12.72 17.44 14.99
N ILE A 39 13.93 17.46 14.42
CA ILE A 39 14.58 16.30 13.84
C ILE A 39 15.02 15.37 14.96
N PRO A 40 14.62 14.07 14.94
CA PRO A 40 14.78 13.21 16.09
C PRO A 40 16.16 12.51 16.18
N PHE A 41 17.05 12.64 15.17
CA PHE A 41 18.35 11.98 15.16
C PHE A 41 19.29 12.56 14.09
N GLY A 42 20.53 12.07 14.07
CA GLY A 42 21.58 12.49 13.14
C GLY A 42 22.27 13.79 13.55
N GLU A 43 23.01 14.39 12.64
CA GLU A 43 23.76 15.62 12.86
C GLU A 43 22.86 16.84 13.12
N ASP A 44 21.63 16.77 12.64
CA ASP A 44 20.62 17.82 12.80
C ASP A 44 19.67 17.54 13.98
N TYR A 45 20.02 16.64 14.88
CA TYR A 45 19.22 16.32 16.07
C TYR A 45 18.81 17.59 16.82
N GLY A 46 17.53 17.70 17.13
CA GLY A 46 16.94 18.83 17.88
C GLY A 46 16.73 20.10 17.08
N LYS A 47 17.22 20.21 15.83
CA LYS A 47 16.91 21.34 14.95
C LYS A 47 15.48 21.26 14.44
N PRO A 48 14.84 22.39 14.05
CA PRO A 48 13.51 22.39 13.45
C PRO A 48 13.47 21.51 12.19
N ALA A 49 12.37 20.76 12.03
CA ALA A 49 12.14 19.96 10.83
C ALA A 49 12.05 20.86 9.58
N TRP A 50 12.63 20.37 8.49
CA TRP A 50 12.69 21.10 7.23
C TRP A 50 11.35 21.10 6.50
N GLN A 51 10.87 22.28 6.15
CA GLN A 51 9.68 22.43 5.31
C GLN A 51 10.01 22.42 3.81
N GLU A 52 11.27 22.73 3.48
CA GLU A 52 11.84 22.67 2.13
C GLU A 52 13.01 21.66 2.12
N VAL A 53 13.39 21.20 0.93
CA VAL A 53 14.46 20.20 0.78
C VAL A 53 15.82 20.87 0.97
N PRO A 54 16.63 20.48 2.00
CA PRO A 54 17.98 20.96 2.16
C PRO A 54 18.85 20.52 0.99
N GLY A 55 19.75 21.42 0.52
CA GLY A 55 20.59 21.18 -0.64
C GLY A 55 21.46 19.93 -0.51
N GLU A 56 22.08 19.77 0.66
CA GLU A 56 22.95 18.62 0.98
C GLU A 56 22.23 17.27 1.00
N HIS A 57 20.95 17.25 1.33
CA HIS A 57 20.15 16.01 1.41
C HIS A 57 19.28 15.78 0.17
N ARG A 58 19.30 16.70 -0.80
CA ARG A 58 18.42 16.70 -1.96
C ARG A 58 18.47 15.39 -2.76
N ALA A 59 19.66 14.93 -3.11
CA ALA A 59 19.83 13.75 -3.94
C ALA A 59 19.34 12.48 -3.23
N MET A 60 19.67 12.37 -1.93
CA MET A 60 19.27 11.23 -1.11
C MET A 60 17.75 11.19 -0.89
N LEU A 61 17.14 12.31 -0.50
CA LEU A 61 15.69 12.41 -0.29
C LEU A 61 14.92 12.10 -1.59
N ARG A 62 15.38 12.64 -2.73
CA ARG A 62 14.76 12.34 -4.02
C ARG A 62 14.79 10.84 -4.31
N ARG A 63 15.96 10.20 -4.14
CA ARG A 63 16.10 8.75 -4.36
C ARG A 63 15.19 7.93 -3.45
N LEU A 64 15.10 8.26 -2.17
CA LEU A 64 14.22 7.57 -1.23
C LEU A 64 12.75 7.69 -1.63
N ILE A 65 12.30 8.89 -2.02
CA ILE A 65 10.93 9.12 -2.48
C ILE A 65 10.63 8.34 -3.77
N VAL A 66 11.59 8.30 -4.71
CA VAL A 66 11.45 7.53 -5.96
C VAL A 66 11.34 6.04 -5.68
N ILE A 67 12.20 5.48 -4.82
CA ILE A 67 12.16 4.05 -4.47
C ILE A 67 10.83 3.71 -3.81
N GLN A 68 10.41 4.50 -2.82
CA GLN A 68 9.11 4.28 -2.17
C GLN A 68 7.96 4.41 -3.17
N GLY A 69 7.94 5.46 -3.99
CA GLY A 69 6.87 5.66 -4.99
C GLY A 69 6.81 4.58 -6.08
N ASP A 70 7.91 3.86 -6.34
CA ASP A 70 7.94 2.79 -7.34
C ASP A 70 7.29 1.48 -6.84
N THR A 71 7.24 1.28 -5.53
CA THR A 71 6.64 0.08 -4.93
C THR A 71 5.10 0.13 -4.91
N GLU A 72 4.54 1.29 -4.66
CA GLU A 72 3.10 1.50 -4.42
C GLU A 72 2.20 1.04 -5.60
N PRO A 73 2.44 1.45 -6.85
CA PRO A 73 1.57 1.04 -7.95
C PRO A 73 1.79 -0.41 -8.39
N ALA A 74 2.87 -1.03 -7.97
CA ALA A 74 3.19 -2.41 -8.34
C ALA A 74 2.13 -3.37 -7.82
N SER A 75 1.72 -3.23 -6.57
CA SER A 75 0.67 -4.04 -5.96
C SER A 75 -0.64 -3.95 -6.75
N VAL A 76 -1.05 -2.73 -7.13
CA VAL A 76 -2.25 -2.51 -7.96
C VAL A 76 -2.15 -3.23 -9.31
N GLU A 77 -1.00 -3.10 -9.97
CA GLU A 77 -0.77 -3.69 -11.31
C GLU A 77 -0.74 -5.22 -11.27
N GLN A 78 -0.11 -5.80 -10.24
CA GLN A 78 -0.02 -7.25 -10.04
C GLN A 78 -1.37 -7.89 -9.67
N GLN A 79 -2.20 -7.18 -8.90
CA GLN A 79 -3.40 -7.71 -8.26
C GLN A 79 -4.71 -7.39 -9.00
N ARG A 80 -4.68 -6.47 -9.96
CA ARG A 80 -5.88 -5.91 -10.63
C ARG A 80 -6.86 -6.94 -11.20
N HIS A 81 -6.40 -8.12 -11.56
CA HIS A 81 -7.22 -9.17 -12.17
C HIS A 81 -7.91 -10.08 -11.16
N LEU A 82 -7.48 -10.08 -9.90
CA LEU A 82 -8.01 -10.97 -8.86
C LEU A 82 -9.50 -10.70 -8.54
N GLY A 83 -9.99 -9.49 -8.77
CA GLY A 83 -11.40 -9.19 -8.60
C GLY A 83 -12.36 -10.07 -9.41
N LYS A 84 -11.87 -10.72 -10.49
CA LYS A 84 -12.67 -11.65 -11.32
C LYS A 84 -12.90 -13.00 -10.63
N THR A 85 -12.05 -13.37 -9.72
CA THR A 85 -12.06 -14.67 -9.01
C THR A 85 -12.22 -14.50 -7.50
N ALA A 86 -12.78 -13.36 -7.07
CA ALA A 86 -12.91 -13.06 -5.65
C ALA A 86 -13.73 -14.13 -4.92
N PRO A 87 -13.21 -14.71 -3.83
CA PRO A 87 -13.92 -15.74 -3.07
C PRO A 87 -15.24 -15.23 -2.48
N SER A 88 -15.33 -13.94 -2.20
CA SER A 88 -16.51 -13.27 -1.69
C SER A 88 -16.54 -11.79 -2.08
N LEU A 89 -17.71 -11.16 -1.94
CA LEU A 89 -17.86 -9.71 -2.11
C LEU A 89 -17.04 -8.93 -1.05
N TYR A 90 -16.82 -9.52 0.11
CA TYR A 90 -15.97 -8.96 1.15
C TYR A 90 -14.51 -8.89 0.69
N ASP A 91 -13.99 -9.97 0.13
CA ASP A 91 -12.62 -10.02 -0.39
C ASP A 91 -12.44 -9.05 -1.56
N MET A 92 -13.39 -9.03 -2.49
CA MET A 92 -13.36 -8.08 -3.61
C MET A 92 -13.34 -6.61 -3.13
N ARG A 93 -14.13 -6.28 -2.10
CA ARG A 93 -14.13 -4.95 -1.50
C ARG A 93 -12.78 -4.60 -0.90
N ASN A 94 -12.18 -5.53 -0.16
CA ASN A 94 -10.86 -5.33 0.44
C ASN A 94 -9.78 -5.13 -0.62
N LEU A 95 -9.78 -5.94 -1.70
CA LEU A 95 -8.86 -5.76 -2.82
C LEU A 95 -8.97 -4.35 -3.43
N PHE A 96 -10.18 -3.87 -3.69
CA PHE A 96 -10.37 -2.54 -4.26
C PHE A 96 -9.96 -1.43 -3.30
N GLN A 97 -10.19 -1.60 -2.01
CA GLN A 97 -9.76 -0.63 -1.02
C GLN A 97 -8.24 -0.55 -0.94
N VAL A 98 -7.54 -1.67 -0.84
CA VAL A 98 -6.07 -1.73 -0.89
C VAL A 98 -5.55 -1.05 -2.16
N ASN A 99 -6.08 -1.41 -3.33
CA ASN A 99 -5.65 -0.82 -4.59
C ASN A 99 -5.86 0.71 -4.67
N VAL A 100 -6.91 1.25 -4.05
CA VAL A 100 -7.14 2.70 -4.00
C VAL A 100 -6.16 3.38 -3.05
N GLU A 101 -5.86 2.76 -1.92
CA GLU A 101 -4.91 3.25 -0.93
C GLU A 101 -3.49 3.28 -1.50
N GLU A 102 -3.03 2.21 -2.15
CA GLU A 102 -1.75 2.12 -2.86
C GLU A 102 -1.62 3.16 -4.00
N GLY A 103 -2.68 3.32 -4.79
CA GLY A 103 -2.71 4.35 -5.83
C GLY A 103 -2.58 5.77 -5.25
N ARG A 104 -3.14 6.03 -4.08
CA ARG A 104 -3.00 7.29 -3.36
C ARG A 104 -1.59 7.49 -2.83
N HIS A 105 -0.95 6.44 -2.32
CA HIS A 105 0.44 6.45 -1.87
C HIS A 105 1.39 6.86 -3.00
N LEU A 106 1.24 6.25 -4.19
CA LEU A 106 1.98 6.68 -5.39
C LEU A 106 1.83 8.18 -5.65
N TRP A 107 0.58 8.67 -5.69
CA TRP A 107 0.33 10.07 -6.00
C TRP A 107 0.87 11.02 -4.94
N ALA A 108 0.95 10.59 -3.68
CA ALA A 108 1.61 11.37 -2.63
C ALA A 108 3.12 11.51 -2.88
N MET A 109 3.79 10.45 -3.31
CA MET A 109 5.22 10.51 -3.68
C MET A 109 5.45 11.35 -4.94
N VAL A 110 4.60 11.22 -5.96
CA VAL A 110 4.61 12.09 -7.15
C VAL A 110 4.45 13.57 -6.76
N TYR A 111 3.53 13.88 -5.86
CA TYR A 111 3.34 15.23 -5.35
C TYR A 111 4.60 15.79 -4.68
N LEU A 112 5.25 15.01 -3.82
CA LEU A 112 6.50 15.43 -3.18
C LEU A 112 7.59 15.75 -4.20
N LEU A 113 7.77 14.88 -5.19
CA LEU A 113 8.73 15.05 -6.26
C LEU A 113 8.46 16.33 -7.06
N GLN A 114 7.24 16.52 -7.51
CA GLN A 114 6.86 17.68 -8.34
C GLN A 114 6.94 18.99 -7.57
N LYS A 115 6.52 19.00 -6.30
CA LYS A 115 6.45 20.22 -5.51
C LYS A 115 7.82 20.70 -5.01
N TYR A 116 8.69 19.78 -4.57
CA TYR A 116 9.89 20.15 -3.80
C TYR A 116 11.20 19.92 -4.55
N PHE A 117 11.21 19.20 -5.67
CA PHE A 117 12.44 18.84 -6.38
C PHE A 117 12.61 19.51 -7.75
N GLY A 118 11.71 20.41 -8.12
CA GLY A 118 11.81 21.19 -9.34
C GLY A 118 11.80 20.33 -10.62
N ARG A 119 12.71 20.62 -11.56
CA ARG A 119 12.78 19.90 -12.85
C ARG A 119 13.09 18.41 -12.66
N ASP A 120 14.14 18.12 -11.87
CA ASP A 120 14.57 16.73 -11.63
C ASP A 120 13.46 15.91 -11.01
N GLY A 121 12.69 16.50 -10.08
CA GLY A 121 11.55 15.83 -9.46
C GLY A 121 10.42 15.53 -10.45
N ARG A 122 10.18 16.41 -11.42
CA ARG A 122 9.19 16.16 -12.49
C ARG A 122 9.63 15.02 -13.41
N GLU A 123 10.90 14.99 -13.80
CA GLU A 123 11.46 13.91 -14.63
C GLU A 123 11.32 12.54 -13.92
N GLU A 124 11.67 12.47 -12.64
CA GLU A 124 11.50 11.25 -11.82
C GLU A 124 10.02 10.84 -11.66
N ALA A 125 9.12 11.80 -11.45
CA ALA A 125 7.69 11.54 -11.35
C ALA A 125 7.12 10.99 -12.67
N ASP A 126 7.54 11.54 -13.81
CA ASP A 126 7.16 11.04 -15.13
C ASP A 126 7.68 9.61 -15.35
N ASP A 127 8.89 9.31 -14.90
CA ASP A 127 9.46 7.96 -14.99
C ASP A 127 8.73 6.97 -14.08
N LEU A 128 8.38 7.36 -12.85
CA LEU A 128 7.53 6.53 -11.96
C LEU A 128 6.20 6.16 -12.63
N LEU A 129 5.57 7.12 -13.31
CA LEU A 129 4.28 6.90 -13.98
C LEU A 129 4.39 6.09 -15.28
N ARG A 130 5.58 6.00 -15.88
CA ARG A 130 5.83 5.18 -17.08
C ARG A 130 6.07 3.72 -16.75
N ARG A 131 6.75 3.44 -15.64
CA ARG A 131 7.06 2.05 -15.25
C ARG A 131 5.80 1.22 -15.09
N ARG A 132 5.93 -0.07 -15.41
CA ARG A 132 4.86 -1.06 -15.27
C ARG A 132 5.42 -2.36 -14.73
N SER A 133 4.70 -2.97 -13.83
CA SER A 133 5.02 -4.30 -13.29
C SER A 133 5.10 -5.32 -14.43
N GLY A 134 6.25 -5.99 -14.54
CA GLY A 134 6.51 -7.01 -15.56
C GLY A 134 6.70 -6.50 -16.98
N ASP A 135 6.83 -5.18 -17.18
CA ASP A 135 7.11 -4.59 -18.49
C ASP A 135 8.58 -4.84 -18.88
N ALA A 136 8.82 -5.20 -20.16
CA ALA A 136 10.17 -5.50 -20.63
C ALA A 136 11.06 -4.27 -20.81
N ASP A 137 10.46 -3.11 -21.15
CA ASP A 137 11.19 -1.89 -21.46
C ASP A 137 11.26 -0.93 -20.26
N SER A 138 10.24 -0.95 -19.43
CA SER A 138 10.10 -0.03 -18.29
C SER A 138 9.57 -0.76 -17.03
N PRO A 139 10.31 -1.77 -16.52
CA PRO A 139 9.88 -2.54 -15.35
C PRO A 139 9.97 -1.72 -14.05
N ARG A 140 9.33 -2.20 -12.99
CA ARG A 140 9.55 -1.71 -11.64
C ARG A 140 11.00 -1.93 -11.19
N MET A 141 11.52 -1.05 -10.34
CA MET A 141 12.94 -1.05 -9.93
C MET A 141 13.34 -2.32 -9.17
N LEU A 142 12.44 -2.85 -8.34
CA LEU A 142 12.69 -4.06 -7.56
C LEU A 142 12.07 -5.28 -8.26
N GLY A 143 12.82 -6.37 -8.37
CA GLY A 143 12.41 -7.58 -9.07
C GLY A 143 11.09 -8.16 -8.58
N ALA A 144 10.88 -8.21 -7.26
CA ALA A 144 9.66 -8.74 -6.66
C ALA A 144 8.38 -8.04 -7.15
N PHE A 145 8.47 -6.76 -7.49
CA PHE A 145 7.35 -5.99 -8.00
C PHE A 145 7.07 -6.16 -9.50
N ASN A 146 7.83 -7.03 -10.16
CA ASN A 146 7.59 -7.45 -11.55
C ASN A 146 7.00 -8.87 -11.67
N GLU A 147 6.89 -9.56 -10.54
CA GLU A 147 6.29 -10.89 -10.50
C GLU A 147 4.76 -10.82 -10.51
N ALA A 148 4.12 -11.85 -11.05
CA ALA A 148 2.66 -11.91 -11.03
C ALA A 148 2.12 -12.32 -9.66
N THR A 149 0.97 -11.77 -9.28
CA THR A 149 0.15 -12.25 -8.17
C THR A 149 -1.02 -13.07 -8.75
N PRO A 150 -0.84 -14.41 -8.94
CA PRO A 150 -1.75 -15.19 -9.76
C PRO A 150 -3.06 -15.56 -9.09
N ASP A 151 -3.10 -15.59 -7.76
CA ASP A 151 -4.23 -16.08 -6.98
C ASP A 151 -4.40 -15.35 -5.65
N TRP A 152 -5.48 -15.66 -4.96
CA TRP A 152 -5.86 -15.03 -3.69
C TRP A 152 -4.94 -15.38 -2.53
N LEU A 153 -4.32 -16.56 -2.52
CA LEU A 153 -3.32 -16.88 -1.50
C LEU A 153 -2.08 -16.02 -1.68
N SER A 154 -1.61 -15.88 -2.93
CA SER A 154 -0.49 -14.99 -3.28
C SER A 154 -0.80 -13.53 -2.89
N PHE A 155 -2.04 -13.07 -3.09
CA PHE A 155 -2.48 -11.74 -2.64
C PHE A 155 -2.41 -11.59 -1.12
N PHE A 156 -2.96 -12.53 -0.36
CA PHE A 156 -2.91 -12.46 1.10
C PHE A 156 -1.48 -12.54 1.64
N MET A 157 -0.63 -13.36 1.02
CA MET A 157 0.78 -13.45 1.38
C MET A 157 1.52 -12.14 1.07
N PHE A 158 1.24 -11.54 -0.09
CA PHE A 158 1.82 -10.27 -0.48
C PHE A 158 1.44 -9.17 0.51
N THR A 159 0.14 -8.93 0.74
CA THR A 159 -0.35 -7.91 1.68
C THR A 159 0.08 -8.16 3.13
N TYR A 160 0.41 -9.40 3.51
CA TYR A 160 0.89 -9.67 4.85
C TYR A 160 2.41 -9.49 4.99
N PHE A 161 3.19 -10.04 4.07
CA PHE A 161 4.65 -10.04 4.22
C PHE A 161 5.31 -8.83 3.57
N THR A 162 4.90 -8.46 2.36
CA THR A 162 5.51 -7.35 1.63
C THR A 162 5.10 -6.02 2.25
N ASP A 163 3.81 -5.84 2.55
CA ASP A 163 3.32 -4.61 3.19
C ASP A 163 3.84 -4.49 4.64
N ARG A 164 4.10 -5.63 5.31
CA ARG A 164 4.77 -5.60 6.62
C ARG A 164 6.19 -5.04 6.53
N ASP A 165 6.95 -5.41 5.50
CA ASP A 165 8.27 -4.82 5.25
C ASP A 165 8.12 -3.33 4.88
N GLY A 166 7.22 -3.00 3.97
CA GLY A 166 6.87 -1.63 3.59
C GLY A 166 6.49 -0.76 4.79
N LYS A 167 5.69 -1.29 5.71
CA LYS A 167 5.35 -0.61 6.96
C LYS A 167 6.57 -0.24 7.79
N MET A 168 7.58 -1.11 7.89
CA MET A 168 8.83 -0.80 8.60
C MET A 168 9.64 0.29 7.89
N GLN A 169 9.66 0.26 6.56
CA GLN A 169 10.28 1.33 5.75
C GLN A 169 9.56 2.66 5.94
N LEU A 170 8.22 2.69 5.90
CA LEU A 170 7.42 3.88 6.17
C LEU A 170 7.64 4.43 7.59
N HIS A 171 7.77 3.57 8.60
CA HIS A 171 8.15 4.01 9.94
C HIS A 171 9.49 4.73 9.97
N SER A 172 10.47 4.24 9.22
CA SER A 172 11.79 4.89 9.10
C SER A 172 11.67 6.23 8.36
N LEU A 173 10.96 6.27 7.24
CA LEU A 173 10.73 7.50 6.48
C LEU A 173 9.90 8.54 7.25
N ALA A 174 8.98 8.09 8.09
CA ALA A 174 8.20 8.98 8.98
C ALA A 174 9.08 9.73 10.01
N GLN A 175 10.30 9.26 10.24
CA GLN A 175 11.28 9.96 11.07
C GLN A 175 12.07 11.04 10.32
N SER A 176 11.93 11.15 9.00
CA SER A 176 12.68 12.10 8.18
C SER A 176 12.67 13.52 8.74
N GLY A 177 13.81 14.19 8.66
CA GLY A 177 13.92 15.63 8.94
C GLY A 177 13.12 16.49 7.95
N PHE A 178 12.83 15.97 6.75
CA PHE A 178 11.99 16.64 5.77
C PHE A 178 10.51 16.40 6.12
N ASP A 179 9.87 17.41 6.69
CA ASP A 179 8.53 17.32 7.28
C ASP A 179 7.44 16.87 6.30
N PRO A 180 7.40 17.33 5.04
CA PRO A 180 6.41 16.83 4.08
C PRO A 180 6.50 15.32 3.85
N LEU A 181 7.71 14.73 3.74
CA LEU A 181 7.88 13.29 3.62
C LEU A 181 7.43 12.56 4.87
N SER A 182 7.86 13.03 6.04
CA SER A 182 7.45 12.47 7.33
C SER A 182 5.93 12.40 7.47
N ARG A 183 5.22 13.49 7.15
CA ARG A 183 3.76 13.56 7.25
C ARG A 183 3.06 12.67 6.24
N THR A 184 3.61 12.55 5.03
CA THR A 184 3.12 11.62 4.01
C THR A 184 3.19 10.19 4.53
N CYS A 185 4.36 9.74 4.98
CA CYS A 185 4.54 8.39 5.49
C CYS A 185 3.72 8.11 6.76
N ARG A 186 3.56 9.09 7.65
CA ARG A 186 2.68 8.95 8.82
C ARG A 186 1.21 8.76 8.44
N PHE A 187 0.77 9.38 7.36
CA PHE A 187 -0.58 9.14 6.85
C PHE A 187 -0.70 7.74 6.24
N MET A 188 0.25 7.35 5.38
CA MET A 188 0.28 6.00 4.77
C MET A 188 0.22 4.89 5.82
N LEU A 189 0.98 5.02 6.92
CA LEU A 189 0.96 4.07 8.03
C LEU A 189 -0.43 3.82 8.64
N THR A 190 -1.35 4.76 8.54
CA THR A 190 -2.74 4.56 9.00
C THR A 190 -3.52 3.62 8.10
N GLU A 191 -3.14 3.51 6.84
CA GLU A 191 -3.76 2.65 5.83
C GLU A 191 -3.10 1.28 5.79
N GLU A 192 -1.80 1.18 6.01
CA GLU A 192 -1.06 -0.08 6.14
C GLU A 192 -1.62 -1.01 7.22
N ALA A 193 -2.25 -0.46 8.24
CA ALA A 193 -2.93 -1.28 9.25
C ALA A 193 -4.09 -2.11 8.66
N HIS A 194 -4.78 -1.57 7.66
CA HIS A 194 -5.82 -2.29 6.93
C HIS A 194 -5.24 -3.36 6.01
N HIS A 195 -4.16 -3.07 5.29
CA HIS A 195 -3.48 -4.03 4.43
C HIS A 195 -3.02 -5.25 5.24
N MET A 196 -2.35 -5.03 6.36
CA MET A 196 -1.92 -6.08 7.28
C MET A 196 -3.09 -6.94 7.77
N PHE A 197 -4.22 -6.32 8.12
CA PHE A 197 -5.42 -7.03 8.55
C PHE A 197 -6.00 -7.90 7.43
N VAL A 198 -6.04 -7.41 6.20
CA VAL A 198 -6.53 -8.16 5.03
C VAL A 198 -5.65 -9.39 4.78
N GLY A 199 -4.33 -9.22 4.79
CA GLY A 199 -3.37 -10.31 4.59
C GLY A 199 -3.48 -11.37 5.68
N GLU A 200 -3.39 -10.98 6.96
CA GLU A 200 -3.45 -11.88 8.11
C GLU A 200 -4.75 -12.69 8.16
N THR A 201 -5.89 -12.02 8.04
CA THR A 201 -7.19 -12.70 8.07
C THR A 201 -7.39 -13.59 6.86
N GLY A 202 -6.86 -13.20 5.69
CA GLY A 202 -6.90 -14.00 4.48
C GLY A 202 -6.12 -15.30 4.63
N ILE A 203 -4.85 -15.24 5.07
CA ILE A 203 -4.01 -16.41 5.33
C ILE A 203 -4.67 -17.32 6.38
N THR A 204 -5.14 -16.74 7.48
CA THR A 204 -5.79 -17.50 8.56
C THR A 204 -6.99 -18.31 8.01
N ARG A 205 -7.84 -17.69 7.19
CA ARG A 205 -8.99 -18.39 6.57
C ARG A 205 -8.56 -19.51 5.63
N VAL A 206 -7.50 -19.30 4.84
CA VAL A 206 -6.97 -20.34 3.93
C VAL A 206 -6.45 -21.52 4.74
N VAL A 207 -5.65 -21.28 5.77
CA VAL A 207 -5.10 -22.33 6.64
C VAL A 207 -6.25 -23.09 7.33
N GLN A 208 -7.21 -22.39 7.92
CA GLN A 208 -8.36 -23.01 8.59
C GLN A 208 -9.15 -23.90 7.63
N ARG A 209 -9.48 -23.37 6.43
CA ARG A 209 -10.23 -24.15 5.42
C ARG A 209 -9.47 -25.38 4.94
N THR A 210 -8.15 -25.26 4.80
CA THR A 210 -7.29 -26.39 4.46
C THR A 210 -7.36 -27.47 5.54
N CYS A 211 -7.21 -27.10 6.80
CA CYS A 211 -7.33 -28.03 7.92
C CYS A 211 -8.72 -28.70 7.99
N ASP A 212 -9.78 -27.93 7.77
CA ASP A 212 -11.16 -28.46 7.76
C ASP A 212 -11.33 -29.47 6.62
N ALA A 213 -10.85 -29.15 5.41
CA ALA A 213 -10.93 -30.04 4.26
C ALA A 213 -10.12 -31.34 4.47
N MET A 214 -8.96 -31.25 5.10
CA MET A 214 -8.17 -32.41 5.47
C MET A 214 -8.90 -33.30 6.47
N ASN A 215 -9.50 -32.72 7.49
CA ASN A 215 -10.29 -33.44 8.49
C ASN A 215 -11.51 -34.11 7.85
N GLU A 216 -12.23 -33.40 6.97
CA GLU A 216 -13.37 -33.94 6.21
C GLU A 216 -12.95 -35.13 5.32
N ALA A 217 -11.73 -35.09 4.75
CA ALA A 217 -11.18 -36.16 3.93
C ALA A 217 -10.48 -37.28 4.72
N GLY A 218 -10.40 -37.17 6.05
CA GLY A 218 -9.72 -38.14 6.91
C GLY A 218 -8.20 -38.16 6.74
N ILE A 219 -7.60 -37.07 6.21
CA ILE A 219 -6.18 -36.92 6.03
C ILE A 219 -5.54 -36.52 7.35
N THR A 220 -4.74 -37.41 7.94
CA THR A 220 -4.06 -37.19 9.22
C THR A 220 -2.52 -37.23 9.09
N ASP A 221 -2.00 -37.78 8.01
CA ASP A 221 -0.56 -37.83 7.75
C ASP A 221 -0.14 -36.63 6.92
N PRO A 222 0.82 -35.79 7.39
CA PRO A 222 1.37 -34.67 6.63
C PRO A 222 1.92 -35.06 5.27
N ASN A 223 2.36 -36.32 5.08
CA ASN A 223 2.90 -36.79 3.81
C ASN A 223 1.82 -37.04 2.75
N ASP A 224 0.55 -37.19 3.15
CA ASP A 224 -0.57 -37.34 2.23
C ASP A 224 -1.02 -36.02 1.58
N ILE A 225 -0.56 -34.88 2.11
CA ILE A 225 -0.88 -33.53 1.60
C ILE A 225 -0.24 -33.28 0.22
N ALA A 226 0.82 -34.00 -0.11
CA ALA A 226 1.55 -33.86 -1.38
C ALA A 226 0.91 -34.59 -2.56
N ARG A 227 -0.24 -35.22 -2.37
CA ARG A 227 -0.98 -35.97 -3.40
C ARG A 227 -2.28 -35.27 -3.75
#